data_83bb17e7a6997ed1f9bb543f5520cd52
#
_entry.id   83bb17e7a6997ed1f9bb543f5520cd52
#
_cell.length_a   1.000
_cell.length_b   1.000
_cell.length_c   1.000
_cell.angle_alpha   90.00
_cell.angle_beta   90.00
_cell.angle_gamma   90.00
#
_symmetry.space_group_name_H-M   'P 1'
#
loop_
_entity.id
_entity.type
_entity.pdbx_description
1 polymer ?
#
loop_
_entity_poly.entity_id
_entity_poly.type
_entity_poly.pdbx_seq_one_letter_code
_entity_poly.pdbx_strand_id
1 'polypeptide(L)'
;MFHRHRRPSFKARVNVPMVTETRDRLALEVRMAGESLIGHPSIDAYNVLSKMLAALERAGMSTVLLHPGTRVMNTICDRYEENGSISVAPEEALRLRQVTAAIDASLHRIPLQRFALAVAEVETFAVVVDPTTSKE
;
A
#
# COMPACT_ATOMS: atom_id res chain seq x y z
N MET A 1 -12.60 34.24 24.04
CA MET A 1 -12.24 33.84 23.48
C MET A 1 -12.27 33.56 22.40
N PHE A 2 -12.53 33.95 22.69
CA PHE A 2 -12.51 33.45 21.84
C PHE A 2 -12.48 33.09 21.01
N HIS A 3 -12.43 33.18 20.94
CA HIS A 3 -12.09 32.80 20.20
C HIS A 3 -11.88 32.26 19.70
N ARG A 4 -11.65 32.04 19.84
CA ARG A 4 -11.16 31.53 19.58
C ARG A 4 -11.18 30.62 19.10
N HIS A 5 -11.36 30.19 18.80
CA HIS A 5 -11.37 29.13 18.41
C HIS A 5 -11.87 28.61 17.17
N ARG A 6 -12.09 28.97 16.29
CA ARG A 6 -12.39 28.52 15.12
C ARG A 6 -11.38 27.75 14.50
N ARG A 7 -10.28 27.88 15.00
CA ARG A 7 -9.23 27.04 14.65
C ARG A 7 -9.50 25.64 14.90
N PRO A 8 -10.20 25.25 15.91
CA PRO A 8 -10.56 23.87 16.18
C PRO A 8 -11.28 23.22 15.03
N SER A 9 -12.14 23.94 14.34
CA SER A 9 -12.83 23.38 13.21
C SER A 9 -11.91 23.02 12.08
N PHE A 10 -10.94 23.86 11.82
CA PHE A 10 -9.99 23.59 10.79
C PHE A 10 -9.16 22.36 11.13
N LYS A 11 -8.74 22.23 12.38
CA LYS A 11 -8.02 21.06 12.79
C LYS A 11 -8.85 19.82 12.67
N ALA A 12 -10.12 19.88 12.98
CA ALA A 12 -10.99 18.71 12.85
C ALA A 12 -11.03 18.26 11.40
N ARG A 13 -11.08 19.18 10.46
CA ARG A 13 -11.10 18.78 9.07
C ARG A 13 -9.82 18.10 8.65
N VAL A 14 -8.69 18.57 9.19
CA VAL A 14 -7.40 17.98 8.86
C VAL A 14 -7.32 16.55 9.35
N ASN A 15 -8.01 16.25 10.46
CA ASN A 15 -7.97 14.93 11.07
C ASN A 15 -9.18 14.06 10.78
N VAL A 16 -10.01 14.47 9.84
CA VAL A 16 -11.20 13.71 9.48
C VAL A 16 -10.80 12.39 8.86
N PRO A 17 -11.47 11.30 9.22
CA PRO A 17 -11.22 10.01 8.58
C PRO A 17 -11.45 10.10 7.08
N MET A 18 -10.85 9.17 6.36
CA MET A 18 -10.97 9.11 4.92
C MET A 18 -12.43 9.03 4.50
N VAL A 19 -12.84 9.91 3.57
CA VAL A 19 -14.21 9.93 3.12
C VAL A 19 -14.48 8.71 2.24
N THR A 20 -15.75 8.37 2.13
CA THR A 20 -16.17 7.14 1.45
C THR A 20 -15.66 7.03 0.03
N GLU A 21 -15.80 8.10 -0.75
CA GLU A 21 -15.36 8.05 -2.13
C GLU A 21 -13.87 7.78 -2.26
N THR A 22 -13.07 8.48 -1.46
CA THR A 22 -11.62 8.29 -1.49
C THR A 22 -11.27 6.90 -1.01
N ARG A 23 -11.94 6.43 0.03
CA ARG A 23 -11.70 5.09 0.55
C ARG A 23 -12.01 4.03 -0.50
N ASP A 24 -13.14 4.17 -1.18
CA ASP A 24 -13.54 3.18 -2.19
C ASP A 24 -12.57 3.16 -3.35
N ARG A 25 -12.07 4.34 -3.74
CA ARG A 25 -11.09 4.41 -4.81
C ARG A 25 -9.78 3.75 -4.39
N LEU A 26 -9.33 4.01 -3.17
CA LEU A 26 -8.10 3.39 -2.68
C LEU A 26 -8.25 1.88 -2.57
N ALA A 27 -9.41 1.40 -2.09
CA ALA A 27 -9.66 -0.03 -2.00
C ALA A 27 -9.57 -0.67 -3.38
N LEU A 28 -10.11 0.00 -4.37
CA LEU A 28 -10.05 -0.50 -5.73
C LEU A 28 -8.62 -0.52 -6.24
N GLU A 29 -7.87 0.55 -5.99
CA GLU A 29 -6.48 0.63 -6.44
C GLU A 29 -5.63 -0.46 -5.81
N VAL A 30 -5.81 -0.71 -4.52
CA VAL A 30 -5.05 -1.77 -3.85
C VAL A 30 -5.41 -3.13 -4.44
N ARG A 31 -6.70 -3.37 -4.65
CA ARG A 31 -7.15 -4.64 -5.22
C ARG A 31 -6.61 -4.82 -6.62
N MET A 32 -6.65 -3.76 -7.43
CA MET A 32 -6.13 -3.84 -8.78
C MET A 32 -4.63 -4.07 -8.80
N ALA A 33 -3.90 -3.44 -7.86
CA ALA A 33 -2.47 -3.68 -7.79
C ALA A 33 -2.17 -5.14 -7.46
N GLY A 34 -2.94 -5.72 -6.54
CA GLY A 34 -2.77 -7.13 -6.21
C GLY A 34 -3.09 -8.03 -7.39
N GLU A 35 -4.22 -7.78 -8.05
CA GLU A 35 -4.61 -8.60 -9.19
C GLU A 35 -3.66 -8.45 -10.37
N SER A 36 -3.11 -7.26 -10.55
CA SER A 36 -2.12 -7.03 -11.59
C SER A 36 -0.87 -7.87 -11.34
N LEU A 37 -0.39 -7.88 -10.10
CA LEU A 37 0.78 -8.66 -9.77
C LEU A 37 0.51 -10.15 -9.95
N ILE A 38 -0.66 -10.61 -9.55
CA ILE A 38 -1.02 -12.03 -9.66
C ILE A 38 -1.17 -12.44 -11.12
N GLY A 39 -1.88 -11.62 -11.90
CA GLY A 39 -2.21 -11.98 -13.28
C GLY A 39 -1.09 -11.71 -14.27
N HIS A 40 -0.31 -10.67 -14.03
CA HIS A 40 0.77 -10.27 -14.92
C HIS A 40 1.98 -9.88 -14.10
N PRO A 41 2.67 -10.85 -13.50
CA PRO A 41 3.81 -10.53 -12.63
C PRO A 41 4.88 -9.75 -13.37
N SER A 42 5.30 -8.64 -12.76
CA SER A 42 6.34 -7.79 -13.30
C SER A 42 6.98 -7.01 -12.17
N ILE A 43 8.14 -6.45 -12.45
CA ILE A 43 8.82 -5.59 -11.47
C ILE A 43 7.95 -4.37 -11.17
N ASP A 44 7.33 -3.79 -12.19
CA ASP A 44 6.47 -2.63 -11.97
C ASP A 44 5.29 -2.98 -11.08
N ALA A 45 4.61 -4.09 -11.35
CA ALA A 45 3.47 -4.50 -10.53
C ALA A 45 3.90 -4.79 -9.09
N TYR A 46 5.06 -5.42 -8.93
CA TYR A 46 5.61 -5.68 -7.60
C TYR A 46 5.86 -4.37 -6.86
N ASN A 47 6.48 -3.41 -7.53
CA ASN A 47 6.81 -2.14 -6.88
C ASN A 47 5.58 -1.35 -6.50
N VAL A 48 4.53 -1.37 -7.34
CA VAL A 48 3.30 -0.65 -7.04
C VAL A 48 2.68 -1.21 -5.75
N LEU A 49 2.54 -2.52 -5.65
CA LEU A 49 1.92 -3.10 -4.46
C LEU A 49 2.81 -2.91 -3.23
N SER A 50 4.13 -3.06 -3.38
CA SER A 50 5.05 -2.86 -2.26
C SER A 50 4.93 -1.45 -1.69
N LYS A 51 4.86 -0.45 -2.55
CA LYS A 51 4.75 0.93 -2.09
C LYS A 51 3.41 1.17 -1.42
N MET A 52 2.34 0.56 -1.92
CA MET A 52 1.05 0.70 -1.29
C MET A 52 1.04 0.10 0.11
N LEU A 53 1.60 -1.09 0.28
CA LEU A 53 1.67 -1.71 1.60
C LEU A 53 2.49 -0.88 2.56
N ALA A 54 3.62 -0.36 2.10
CA ALA A 54 4.47 0.47 2.94
C ALA A 54 3.75 1.76 3.34
N ALA A 55 3.01 2.38 2.42
CA ALA A 55 2.30 3.61 2.71
C ALA A 55 1.19 3.36 3.73
N LEU A 56 0.49 2.24 3.61
CA LEU A 56 -0.57 1.91 4.56
C LEU A 56 -0.01 1.68 5.95
N GLU A 57 1.13 1.02 6.05
CA GLU A 57 1.77 0.80 7.35
C GLU A 57 2.18 2.12 7.97
N ARG A 58 2.79 3.01 7.18
CA ARG A 58 3.19 4.32 7.68
C ARG A 58 2.00 5.17 8.08
N ALA A 59 0.88 4.99 7.41
CA ALA A 59 -0.33 5.73 7.73
C ALA A 59 -1.02 5.19 8.99
N GLY A 60 -0.56 4.08 9.53
CA GLY A 60 -1.08 3.56 10.78
C GLY A 60 -1.90 2.30 10.68
N MET A 61 -1.98 1.67 9.51
CA MET A 61 -2.68 0.40 9.41
C MET A 61 -1.94 -0.67 10.20
N SER A 62 -2.67 -1.58 10.80
CA SER A 62 -2.11 -2.61 11.68
C SER A 62 -1.04 -3.43 10.95
N THR A 63 0.13 -3.58 11.56
CA THR A 63 1.17 -4.42 11.00
C THR A 63 0.76 -5.88 11.03
N VAL A 64 -0.06 -6.28 11.99
CA VAL A 64 -0.55 -7.65 12.04
C VAL A 64 -1.42 -7.94 10.81
N LEU A 65 -2.24 -6.97 10.41
CA LEU A 65 -3.07 -7.13 9.23
C LEU A 65 -2.23 -7.19 7.96
N LEU A 66 -1.18 -6.38 7.88
CA LEU A 66 -0.37 -6.27 6.67
C LEU A 66 0.72 -7.34 6.58
N HIS A 67 1.09 -7.93 7.70
CA HIS A 67 2.24 -8.84 7.75
C HIS A 67 2.18 -10.00 6.77
N PRO A 68 1.04 -10.69 6.60
CA PRO A 68 1.02 -11.80 5.63
C PRO A 68 1.35 -11.34 4.21
N GLY A 69 0.89 -10.14 3.84
CA GLY A 69 1.21 -9.60 2.53
C GLY A 69 2.68 -9.26 2.40
N THR A 70 3.25 -8.65 3.44
CA THR A 70 4.66 -8.30 3.42
C THR A 70 5.51 -9.56 3.29
N ARG A 71 5.13 -10.64 3.98
CA ARG A 71 5.88 -11.88 3.88
C ARG A 71 5.81 -12.46 2.47
N VAL A 72 4.66 -12.42 1.84
CA VAL A 72 4.54 -12.88 0.46
C VAL A 72 5.44 -12.05 -0.45
N MET A 73 5.41 -10.73 -0.29
CA MET A 73 6.23 -9.87 -1.11
C MET A 73 7.71 -10.15 -0.93
N ASN A 74 8.14 -10.41 0.31
CA ASN A 74 9.53 -10.77 0.56
C ASN A 74 9.91 -12.08 -0.11
N THR A 75 9.02 -13.06 -0.07
CA THR A 75 9.27 -14.34 -0.72
C THR A 75 9.39 -14.16 -2.23
N ILE A 76 8.53 -13.34 -2.81
CA ILE A 76 8.59 -13.07 -4.25
C ILE A 76 9.91 -12.37 -4.59
N CYS A 77 10.32 -11.43 -3.76
CA CYS A 77 11.58 -10.72 -3.98
C CYS A 77 12.78 -11.66 -3.90
N ASP A 78 12.78 -12.54 -2.90
CA ASP A 78 13.88 -13.51 -2.76
C ASP A 78 13.96 -14.40 -4.01
N ARG A 79 12.81 -14.84 -4.49
CA ARG A 79 12.77 -15.66 -5.69
C ARG A 79 13.28 -14.90 -6.91
N TYR A 80 12.93 -13.62 -6.99
CA TYR A 80 13.42 -12.77 -8.07
C TYR A 80 14.95 -12.68 -8.02
N GLU A 81 15.49 -12.51 -6.82
CA GLU A 81 16.95 -12.41 -6.69
C GLU A 81 17.65 -13.69 -7.07
N GLU A 82 16.98 -14.81 -6.93
CA GLU A 82 17.57 -16.10 -7.29
C GLU A 82 17.46 -16.40 -8.76
N ASN A 83 16.35 -16.08 -9.40
CA ASN A 83 16.17 -16.53 -10.77
C ASN A 83 15.82 -15.42 -11.75
N GLY A 84 15.78 -14.17 -11.31
CA GLY A 84 15.69 -13.04 -12.23
C GLY A 84 14.30 -12.72 -12.75
N SER A 85 13.27 -13.37 -12.22
CA SER A 85 11.90 -13.06 -12.67
C SER A 85 10.95 -12.96 -11.50
N ILE A 86 9.93 -12.11 -11.64
CA ILE A 86 8.87 -11.98 -10.67
C ILE A 86 7.84 -13.05 -10.97
N SER A 87 7.52 -13.87 -9.98
CA SER A 87 6.48 -14.87 -10.13
C SER A 87 5.69 -15.00 -8.84
N VAL A 88 4.44 -15.43 -8.96
CA VAL A 88 3.54 -15.53 -7.82
C VAL A 88 2.97 -16.96 -7.81
N ALA A 89 3.20 -17.68 -6.73
CA ALA A 89 2.68 -19.02 -6.59
C ALA A 89 1.19 -18.96 -6.23
N PRO A 90 0.43 -20.05 -6.48
CA PRO A 90 -1.01 -20.02 -6.21
C PRO A 90 -1.37 -19.69 -4.76
N GLU A 91 -0.64 -20.23 -3.80
CA GLU A 91 -0.96 -19.93 -2.40
C GLU A 91 -0.56 -18.50 -2.04
N GLU A 92 0.44 -17.94 -2.74
CA GLU A 92 0.79 -16.55 -2.55
C GLU A 92 -0.29 -15.64 -3.10
N ALA A 93 -0.86 -16.00 -4.25
CA ALA A 93 -1.96 -15.25 -4.82
C ALA A 93 -3.15 -15.23 -3.85
N LEU A 94 -3.46 -16.37 -3.26
CA LEU A 94 -4.54 -16.45 -2.31
C LEU A 94 -4.30 -15.53 -1.11
N ARG A 95 -3.08 -15.53 -0.58
CA ARG A 95 -2.75 -14.67 0.55
C ARG A 95 -2.82 -13.21 0.20
N LEU A 96 -2.35 -12.84 -0.98
CA LEU A 96 -2.44 -11.45 -1.42
C LEU A 96 -3.88 -10.99 -1.51
N ARG A 97 -4.76 -11.85 -2.03
CA ARG A 97 -6.18 -11.51 -2.11
C ARG A 97 -6.79 -11.36 -0.73
N GLN A 98 -6.40 -12.19 0.22
CA GLN A 98 -6.88 -12.07 1.59
C GLN A 98 -6.42 -10.76 2.21
N VAL A 99 -5.17 -10.36 1.95
CA VAL A 99 -4.64 -9.13 2.50
C VAL A 99 -5.34 -7.91 1.89
N THR A 100 -5.54 -7.90 0.58
CA THR A 100 -6.21 -6.76 -0.04
C THR A 100 -7.66 -6.64 0.43
N ALA A 101 -8.33 -7.76 0.69
CA ALA A 101 -9.68 -7.71 1.25
C ALA A 101 -9.66 -7.16 2.68
N ALA A 102 -8.67 -7.54 3.48
CA ALA A 102 -8.56 -7.03 4.84
C ALA A 102 -8.24 -5.54 4.84
N ILE A 103 -7.41 -5.10 3.89
CA ILE A 103 -7.10 -3.68 3.73
C ILE A 103 -8.39 -2.91 3.44
N ASP A 104 -9.18 -3.39 2.48
CA ASP A 104 -10.44 -2.77 2.12
C ASP A 104 -11.31 -2.57 3.38
N ALA A 105 -11.43 -3.59 4.19
CA ALA A 105 -12.27 -3.54 5.38
C ALA A 105 -11.74 -2.55 6.42
N SER A 106 -10.46 -2.20 6.37
CA SER A 106 -9.84 -1.38 7.40
C SER A 106 -9.52 0.06 6.97
N LEU A 107 -9.72 0.39 5.69
CA LEU A 107 -9.32 1.70 5.19
C LEU A 107 -10.03 2.85 5.90
N HIS A 108 -11.27 2.63 6.33
CA HIS A 108 -12.01 3.70 6.99
C HIS A 108 -11.36 4.18 8.29
N ARG A 109 -10.40 3.42 8.82
CA ARG A 109 -9.71 3.79 10.05
C ARG A 109 -8.50 4.67 9.82
N ILE A 110 -8.13 4.88 8.56
CA ILE A 110 -6.92 5.62 8.24
C ILE A 110 -7.28 7.05 7.88
N PRO A 111 -6.73 8.07 8.58
CA PRO A 111 -6.97 9.46 8.18
C PRO A 111 -6.37 9.73 6.81
N LEU A 112 -7.13 10.39 5.96
CA LEU A 112 -6.70 10.66 4.60
C LEU A 112 -5.36 11.38 4.55
N GLN A 113 -5.18 12.36 5.40
CA GLN A 113 -3.99 13.15 5.41
C GLN A 113 -2.75 12.34 5.80
N ARG A 114 -2.90 11.40 6.72
CA ARG A 114 -1.78 10.54 7.08
C ARG A 114 -1.38 9.65 5.93
N PHE A 115 -2.38 9.16 5.20
CA PHE A 115 -2.08 8.33 4.04
C PHE A 115 -1.36 9.14 2.96
N ALA A 116 -1.80 10.38 2.71
CA ALA A 116 -1.17 11.22 1.71
C ALA A 116 0.29 11.51 2.05
N LEU A 117 0.57 11.78 3.31
CA LEU A 117 1.95 12.00 3.76
C LEU A 117 2.77 10.72 3.62
N ALA A 118 2.18 9.58 3.95
CA ALA A 118 2.88 8.31 3.87
C ALA A 118 3.25 7.97 2.43
N VAL A 119 2.35 8.26 1.49
CA VAL A 119 2.64 8.03 0.08
C VAL A 119 3.84 8.86 -0.35
N ALA A 120 3.87 10.14 0.05
CA ALA A 120 4.98 11.01 -0.32
C ALA A 120 6.29 10.48 0.24
N GLU A 121 6.28 9.99 1.48
CA GLU A 121 7.49 9.44 2.08
C GLU A 121 7.97 8.18 1.37
N VAL A 122 7.02 7.31 1.05
CA VAL A 122 7.37 6.02 0.44
C VAL A 122 7.93 6.19 -0.95
N GLU A 123 7.54 7.24 -1.65
CA GLU A 123 8.08 7.46 -2.99
C GLU A 123 9.58 7.68 -3.00
N THR A 124 10.15 8.04 -1.85
CA THR A 124 11.60 8.24 -1.79
C THR A 124 12.35 6.96 -1.43
N PHE A 125 11.64 5.87 -1.11
CA PHE A 125 12.29 4.63 -0.69
C PHE A 125 12.67 3.79 -1.88
N ALA A 126 13.80 3.08 -1.75
CA ALA A 126 14.22 2.15 -2.77
C ALA A 126 13.35 0.89 -2.68
N VAL A 127 12.94 0.40 -3.83
CA VAL A 127 12.24 -0.87 -3.94
C VAL A 127 12.95 -1.65 -5.05
N VAL A 128 12.38 -2.78 -5.47
CA VAL A 128 12.99 -3.56 -6.54
C VAL A 128 13.07 -2.70 -7.80
N VAL A 129 14.24 -2.68 -8.43
CA VAL A 129 14.49 -1.87 -9.60
C VAL A 129 14.81 -2.78 -10.76
N ASP A 130 14.22 -2.49 -11.92
CA ASP A 130 14.49 -3.23 -13.13
C ASP A 130 15.96 -3.01 -13.51
N PRO A 131 16.76 -4.07 -13.65
CA PRO A 131 18.17 -3.89 -14.01
C PRO A 131 18.37 -3.12 -15.30
N THR A 132 17.44 -3.20 -16.24
CA THR A 132 17.62 -2.47 -17.49
C THR A 132 17.43 -0.98 -17.31
N THR A 133 16.74 -0.53 -16.28
CA THR A 133 16.58 0.89 -16.03
C THR A 133 17.55 1.42 -15.02
N SER A 134 18.17 0.58 -14.25
CA SER A 134 19.08 1.05 -13.22
C SER A 134 20.47 1.36 -13.77
N LYS A 135 20.63 1.19 -15.05
CA LYS A 135 21.91 1.42 -15.62
C LYS A 135 22.22 2.83 -15.89
N GLU A 136 21.29 3.66 -15.86
CA GLU A 136 21.60 4.99 -16.14
C GLU A 136 22.11 5.69 -15.08
#